data_d1765947aa37e4987815d4d96c2d2d04
#
_entry.id   d1765947aa37e4987815d4d96c2d2d04
#
_cell.length_a   1.000
_cell.length_b   1.000
_cell.length_c   1.000
_cell.angle_alpha   90.00
_cell.angle_beta   90.00
_cell.angle_gamma   90.00
#
_symmetry.space_group_name_H-M   'P 1'
#
loop_
_entity.id
_entity.type
_entity.pdbx_description
1 polymer ?
#
loop_
_entity_poly.entity_id
_entity_poly.type
_entity_poly.pdbx_seq_one_letter_code
_entity_poly.pdbx_strand_id
1 'polypeptide(L)'
;MKKLIFFCCAAVMMTACGDSEKQLKERAAELCQYIPDHELLERSQDYMTADFYAVLDTMFYRLPEHEAMDHEWLYYFVTGNGGTIADYEVVAVEKLDADHALATILVRQVWEDGTAADEDDAPEEHFLLMERVNGTWLMADFDTRKADCIRYIANNRKEQALRDAISTYLVNEIGPHYLQGELCIPVLMMVYETDSLVWGDFWVFWYNRSGDTLKTVSGGNHSGCMTVMYQGAQPLVTAFEQTLDGAANEPSAKRIFGDHYDVYHNMHSNESVREAVRREQLREYVRRYDLQIRYYQDFGWPAVALED
;
A
#
# COMPACT_ATOMS: atom_id res chain seq x y z
N MET A 1 -69.38 -42.76 21.75
CA MET A 1 -68.35 -43.14 20.82
C MET A 1 -67.43 -41.93 20.57
N LYS A 2 -66.29 -41.82 21.29
CA LYS A 2 -65.31 -40.75 21.10
C LYS A 2 -64.19 -41.26 20.22
N LYS A 3 -64.03 -40.66 19.02
CA LYS A 3 -62.92 -40.94 18.13
C LYS A 3 -61.68 -40.16 18.60
N LEU A 4 -60.66 -40.88 19.00
CA LEU A 4 -59.32 -40.37 19.31
C LEU A 4 -58.59 -40.18 17.98
N ILE A 5 -58.23 -38.93 17.67
CA ILE A 5 -57.36 -38.61 16.51
C ILE A 5 -55.93 -38.58 17.04
N PHE A 6 -55.12 -39.56 16.64
CA PHE A 6 -53.68 -39.55 16.84
C PHE A 6 -53.03 -38.57 15.85
N PHE A 7 -52.49 -37.49 16.38
CA PHE A 7 -51.58 -36.62 15.61
C PHE A 7 -50.17 -37.22 15.70
N CYS A 8 -49.74 -37.83 14.61
CA CYS A 8 -48.33 -38.23 14.43
C CYS A 8 -47.53 -36.98 14.14
N CYS A 9 -46.85 -36.39 15.12
CA CYS A 9 -45.79 -35.43 14.92
C CYS A 9 -44.58 -36.17 14.32
N ALA A 10 -44.42 -36.13 13.01
CA ALA A 10 -43.16 -36.46 12.36
C ALA A 10 -42.15 -35.36 12.71
N ALA A 11 -41.31 -35.61 13.70
CA ALA A 11 -40.11 -34.80 13.93
C ALA A 11 -39.20 -35.02 12.73
N VAL A 12 -39.19 -34.06 11.81
CA VAL A 12 -38.14 -33.95 10.80
C VAL A 12 -36.88 -33.60 11.58
N MET A 13 -36.08 -34.60 11.91
CA MET A 13 -34.68 -34.37 12.28
C MET A 13 -34.01 -33.87 11.03
N MET A 14 -33.88 -32.52 10.93
CA MET A 14 -32.86 -31.92 10.06
C MET A 14 -31.53 -32.33 10.69
N THR A 15 -30.96 -33.42 10.19
CA THR A 15 -29.53 -33.68 10.33
C THR A 15 -28.85 -32.55 9.61
N ALA A 16 -28.38 -31.57 10.36
CA ALA A 16 -27.40 -30.62 9.85
C ALA A 16 -26.18 -31.46 9.45
N CYS A 17 -26.12 -31.86 8.16
CA CYS A 17 -24.96 -32.50 7.57
C CYS A 17 -23.87 -31.45 7.54
N GLY A 18 -23.14 -31.29 8.63
CA GLY A 18 -21.94 -30.49 8.64
C GLY A 18 -20.91 -31.11 7.72
N ASP A 19 -20.18 -30.31 6.96
CA ASP A 19 -19.12 -30.81 6.08
C ASP A 19 -18.14 -31.66 6.91
N SER A 20 -17.78 -32.83 6.38
CA SER A 20 -16.82 -33.71 7.00
C SER A 20 -15.40 -33.13 6.92
N GLU A 21 -14.52 -33.52 7.83
CA GLU A 21 -13.10 -33.14 7.77
C GLU A 21 -12.48 -33.45 6.40
N LYS A 22 -12.84 -34.58 5.81
CA LYS A 22 -12.37 -34.92 4.47
C LYS A 22 -12.80 -33.93 3.40
N GLN A 23 -14.07 -33.49 3.42
CA GLN A 23 -14.57 -32.48 2.47
C GLN A 23 -13.90 -31.13 2.67
N LEU A 24 -13.62 -30.75 3.91
CA LEU A 24 -12.89 -29.52 4.22
C LEU A 24 -11.44 -29.58 3.75
N LYS A 25 -10.75 -30.73 3.92
CA LYS A 25 -9.40 -30.95 3.37
C LYS A 25 -9.37 -30.88 1.86
N GLU A 26 -10.32 -31.54 1.19
CA GLU A 26 -10.45 -31.50 -0.27
C GLU A 26 -10.67 -30.07 -0.76
N ARG A 27 -11.53 -29.29 -0.07
CA ARG A 27 -11.77 -27.89 -0.43
C ARG A 27 -10.55 -27.00 -0.14
N ALA A 28 -9.86 -27.18 0.99
CA ALA A 28 -8.62 -26.47 1.28
C ALA A 28 -7.56 -26.72 0.20
N ALA A 29 -7.39 -27.97 -0.23
CA ALA A 29 -6.47 -28.33 -1.30
C ALA A 29 -6.88 -27.69 -2.65
N GLU A 30 -8.16 -27.61 -2.95
CA GLU A 30 -8.66 -26.89 -4.13
C GLU A 30 -8.36 -25.39 -4.04
N LEU A 31 -8.58 -24.75 -2.88
CA LEU A 31 -8.30 -23.33 -2.66
C LEU A 31 -6.80 -23.02 -2.80
N CYS A 32 -5.91 -23.90 -2.34
CA CYS A 32 -4.47 -23.72 -2.47
C CYS A 32 -3.99 -23.60 -3.92
N GLN A 33 -4.72 -24.14 -4.89
CA GLN A 33 -4.37 -24.02 -6.31
C GLN A 33 -4.45 -22.58 -6.82
N TYR A 34 -5.23 -21.72 -6.14
CA TYR A 34 -5.39 -20.31 -6.52
C TYR A 34 -4.35 -19.39 -5.91
N ILE A 35 -3.58 -19.86 -4.90
CA ILE A 35 -2.56 -19.04 -4.23
C ILE A 35 -1.48 -18.55 -5.20
N PRO A 36 -0.88 -19.41 -6.05
CA PRO A 36 0.16 -19.01 -7.00
C PRO A 36 -0.35 -18.34 -8.27
N ASP A 37 -1.66 -18.30 -8.51
CA ASP A 37 -2.21 -17.84 -9.77
C ASP A 37 -2.82 -16.46 -9.66
N HIS A 38 -2.02 -15.45 -9.98
CA HIS A 38 -2.42 -14.04 -9.99
C HIS A 38 -3.38 -13.68 -11.13
N GLU A 39 -3.42 -14.45 -12.23
CA GLU A 39 -4.36 -14.22 -13.33
C GLU A 39 -5.81 -14.55 -12.96
N LEU A 40 -6.03 -15.29 -11.86
CA LEU A 40 -7.36 -15.68 -11.38
C LEU A 40 -8.09 -14.59 -10.59
N LEU A 41 -7.54 -13.37 -10.48
CA LEU A 41 -8.21 -12.25 -9.81
C LEU A 41 -9.61 -11.96 -10.35
N GLU A 42 -9.83 -12.14 -11.66
CA GLU A 42 -11.14 -12.00 -12.29
C GLU A 42 -12.18 -13.00 -11.76
N ARG A 43 -11.72 -14.11 -11.17
CA ARG A 43 -12.54 -15.18 -10.59
C ARG A 43 -12.44 -15.29 -9.08
N SER A 44 -11.94 -14.24 -8.42
CA SER A 44 -11.73 -14.22 -6.96
C SER A 44 -12.99 -14.62 -6.17
N GLN A 45 -14.18 -14.30 -6.65
CA GLN A 45 -15.46 -14.68 -6.04
C GLN A 45 -15.68 -16.20 -5.94
N ASP A 46 -14.96 -17.01 -6.71
CA ASP A 46 -15.07 -18.47 -6.71
C ASP A 46 -14.23 -19.11 -5.60
N TYR A 47 -13.21 -18.40 -5.09
CA TYR A 47 -12.25 -18.96 -4.14
C TYR A 47 -11.91 -18.06 -2.93
N MET A 48 -12.27 -16.78 -2.95
CA MET A 48 -11.91 -15.82 -1.90
C MET A 48 -13.15 -15.11 -1.37
N THR A 49 -13.16 -14.75 -0.08
CA THR A 49 -14.21 -13.89 0.47
C THR A 49 -14.10 -12.47 -0.08
N ALA A 50 -15.24 -11.79 -0.23
CA ALA A 50 -15.29 -10.46 -0.83
C ALA A 50 -14.46 -9.43 -0.02
N ASP A 51 -14.42 -9.54 1.30
CA ASP A 51 -13.67 -8.63 2.16
C ASP A 51 -12.16 -8.90 2.12
N PHE A 52 -11.72 -10.16 2.03
CA PHE A 52 -10.30 -10.46 1.83
C PHE A 52 -9.82 -9.99 0.46
N TYR A 53 -10.60 -10.27 -0.58
CA TYR A 53 -10.33 -9.73 -1.92
C TYR A 53 -10.21 -8.20 -1.92
N ALA A 54 -11.16 -7.48 -1.30
CA ALA A 54 -11.15 -6.02 -1.28
C ALA A 54 -9.90 -5.44 -0.58
N VAL A 55 -9.40 -6.12 0.44
CA VAL A 55 -8.16 -5.72 1.12
C VAL A 55 -6.96 -5.90 0.20
N LEU A 56 -6.84 -7.05 -0.47
CA LEU A 56 -5.75 -7.34 -1.40
C LEU A 56 -5.81 -6.43 -2.64
N ASP A 57 -6.98 -6.25 -3.24
CA ASP A 57 -7.20 -5.31 -4.34
C ASP A 57 -6.77 -3.88 -3.97
N THR A 58 -7.10 -3.43 -2.75
CA THR A 58 -6.67 -2.12 -2.28
C THR A 58 -5.16 -2.05 -2.14
N MET A 59 -4.55 -3.08 -1.53
CA MET A 59 -3.11 -3.08 -1.28
C MET A 59 -2.29 -3.11 -2.57
N PHE A 60 -2.67 -3.95 -3.53
CA PHE A 60 -1.87 -4.19 -4.72
C PHE A 60 -2.16 -3.23 -5.89
N TYR A 61 -3.40 -2.69 -5.98
CA TYR A 61 -3.80 -1.94 -7.18
C TYR A 61 -4.30 -0.52 -6.92
N ARG A 62 -4.55 -0.15 -5.66
CA ARG A 62 -5.15 1.16 -5.35
C ARG A 62 -4.31 2.07 -4.49
N LEU A 63 -3.17 1.61 -4.00
CA LEU A 63 -2.21 2.46 -3.32
C LEU A 63 -1.24 3.05 -4.34
N PRO A 64 -0.93 4.36 -4.26
CA PRO A 64 -0.09 5.04 -5.26
C PRO A 64 1.32 4.46 -5.44
N GLU A 65 1.85 3.82 -4.41
CA GLU A 65 3.25 3.36 -4.35
C GLU A 65 3.48 1.95 -4.90
N HIS A 66 2.45 1.25 -5.35
CA HIS A 66 2.54 -0.18 -5.69
C HIS A 66 2.25 -0.53 -7.15
N GLU A 67 2.53 0.37 -8.07
CA GLU A 67 2.34 0.08 -9.51
C GLU A 67 3.23 -1.03 -10.06
N ALA A 68 4.30 -1.37 -9.35
CA ALA A 68 5.23 -2.43 -9.77
C ALA A 68 4.91 -3.81 -9.18
N MET A 69 3.83 -3.95 -8.39
CA MET A 69 3.52 -5.19 -7.66
C MET A 69 2.58 -6.15 -8.38
N ASP A 70 2.33 -5.99 -9.67
CA ASP A 70 1.48 -6.87 -10.48
C ASP A 70 1.84 -8.36 -10.42
N HIS A 71 3.04 -8.68 -9.97
CA HIS A 71 3.55 -10.06 -9.93
C HIS A 71 3.68 -10.66 -8.54
N GLU A 72 3.27 -9.94 -7.48
CA GLU A 72 3.69 -10.27 -6.12
C GLU A 72 2.60 -10.86 -5.21
N TRP A 73 1.44 -11.28 -5.74
CA TRP A 73 0.46 -12.05 -4.97
C TRP A 73 1.11 -13.27 -4.33
N LEU A 74 1.92 -14.00 -5.09
CA LEU A 74 2.66 -15.17 -4.64
C LEU A 74 3.64 -14.82 -3.51
N TYR A 75 4.42 -13.76 -3.66
CA TYR A 75 5.33 -13.23 -2.64
C TYR A 75 4.62 -12.98 -1.33
N TYR A 76 3.47 -12.34 -1.41
CA TYR A 76 2.74 -11.94 -0.22
C TYR A 76 2.17 -13.14 0.53
N PHE A 77 1.75 -14.16 -0.19
CA PHE A 77 1.13 -15.34 0.42
C PHE A 77 2.16 -16.34 0.96
N VAL A 78 3.27 -16.52 0.29
CA VAL A 78 4.13 -17.66 0.57
C VAL A 78 5.50 -17.27 1.11
N THR A 79 6.22 -16.38 0.45
CA THR A 79 7.57 -16.00 0.90
C THR A 79 7.94 -14.62 0.45
N GLY A 80 8.84 -13.96 1.09
CA GLY A 80 9.45 -12.73 0.64
C GLY A 80 10.69 -12.91 -0.22
N ASN A 81 11.00 -14.11 -0.75
CA ASN A 81 12.32 -14.40 -1.32
C ASN A 81 12.36 -14.76 -2.81
N GLY A 82 11.21 -14.78 -3.50
CA GLY A 82 11.19 -14.99 -4.96
C GLY A 82 11.14 -16.44 -5.44
N GLY A 83 10.97 -17.39 -4.55
CA GLY A 83 10.73 -18.78 -4.93
C GLY A 83 9.33 -18.99 -5.53
N THR A 84 9.13 -20.12 -6.20
CA THR A 84 7.82 -20.59 -6.66
C THR A 84 7.36 -21.77 -5.82
N ILE A 85 6.03 -21.96 -5.71
CA ILE A 85 5.49 -23.14 -5.02
C ILE A 85 5.71 -24.35 -5.90
N ALA A 86 6.50 -25.31 -5.40
CA ALA A 86 6.70 -26.59 -6.07
C ALA A 86 5.55 -27.56 -5.81
N ASP A 87 5.17 -27.67 -4.54
CA ASP A 87 4.04 -28.48 -4.09
C ASP A 87 3.47 -27.93 -2.77
N TYR A 88 2.29 -28.42 -2.41
CA TYR A 88 1.67 -28.18 -1.12
C TYR A 88 0.93 -29.42 -0.62
N GLU A 89 0.80 -29.57 0.70
CA GLU A 89 0.05 -30.64 1.35
C GLU A 89 -0.84 -30.06 2.44
N VAL A 90 -2.16 -30.35 2.39
CA VAL A 90 -3.09 -30.02 3.51
C VAL A 90 -2.99 -31.12 4.56
N VAL A 91 -2.27 -30.87 5.65
CA VAL A 91 -2.00 -31.87 6.69
C VAL A 91 -3.13 -31.97 7.70
N ALA A 92 -3.79 -30.87 8.04
CA ALA A 92 -4.91 -30.84 8.98
C ALA A 92 -5.97 -29.82 8.58
N VAL A 93 -7.21 -30.03 9.04
CA VAL A 93 -8.26 -29.00 9.03
C VAL A 93 -9.00 -29.06 10.35
N GLU A 94 -9.05 -27.95 11.05
CA GLU A 94 -9.82 -27.76 12.28
C GLU A 94 -11.05 -26.91 11.97
N LYS A 95 -12.23 -27.40 12.35
CA LYS A 95 -13.46 -26.62 12.28
C LYS A 95 -13.58 -25.76 13.52
N LEU A 96 -13.48 -24.44 13.35
CA LEU A 96 -13.54 -23.47 14.44
C LEU A 96 -14.99 -23.25 14.94
N ASP A 97 -15.93 -23.17 13.99
CA ASP A 97 -17.37 -23.07 14.25
C ASP A 97 -18.20 -23.56 13.04
N ALA A 98 -19.46 -23.11 12.91
CA ALA A 98 -20.34 -23.53 11.82
C ALA A 98 -19.87 -23.03 10.44
N ASP A 99 -19.23 -21.86 10.41
CA ASP A 99 -18.91 -21.15 9.19
C ASP A 99 -17.41 -20.82 9.04
N HIS A 100 -16.57 -21.26 10.00
CA HIS A 100 -15.12 -21.07 9.93
C HIS A 100 -14.36 -22.38 10.14
N ALA A 101 -13.29 -22.55 9.35
CA ALA A 101 -12.35 -23.66 9.47
C ALA A 101 -10.93 -23.18 9.18
N LEU A 102 -9.94 -23.76 9.87
CA LEU A 102 -8.52 -23.49 9.71
C LEU A 102 -7.84 -24.71 9.12
N ALA A 103 -7.21 -24.56 7.96
CA ALA A 103 -6.39 -25.60 7.37
C ALA A 103 -4.91 -25.34 7.63
N THR A 104 -4.17 -26.36 8.03
CA THR A 104 -2.70 -26.35 8.10
C THR A 104 -2.16 -26.91 6.78
N ILE A 105 -1.29 -26.17 6.14
CA ILE A 105 -0.75 -26.46 4.83
C ILE A 105 0.78 -26.49 4.94
N LEU A 106 1.40 -27.51 4.40
CA LEU A 106 2.85 -27.53 4.17
C LEU A 106 3.11 -27.11 2.74
N VAL A 107 3.96 -26.13 2.55
CA VAL A 107 4.34 -25.57 1.24
C VAL A 107 5.82 -25.77 1.03
N ARG A 108 6.20 -26.36 -0.11
CA ARG A 108 7.59 -26.43 -0.54
C ARG A 108 7.83 -25.43 -1.67
N GLN A 109 8.92 -24.69 -1.55
CA GLN A 109 9.33 -23.68 -2.52
C GLN A 109 10.61 -24.08 -3.23
N VAL A 110 10.70 -23.65 -4.48
CA VAL A 110 11.88 -23.83 -5.32
C VAL A 110 12.19 -22.53 -6.06
N TRP A 111 13.45 -22.34 -6.38
CA TRP A 111 13.85 -21.29 -7.31
C TRP A 111 13.48 -21.66 -8.76
N GLU A 112 13.59 -20.71 -9.69
CA GLU A 112 13.32 -20.95 -11.12
C GLU A 112 14.15 -22.08 -11.71
N ASP A 113 15.34 -22.35 -11.18
CA ASP A 113 16.21 -23.45 -11.64
C ASP A 113 15.85 -24.82 -11.01
N GLY A 114 14.81 -24.85 -10.18
CA GLY A 114 14.32 -26.06 -9.49
C GLY A 114 15.12 -26.42 -8.23
N THR A 115 16.06 -25.59 -7.79
CA THR A 115 16.75 -25.81 -6.50
C THR A 115 15.85 -25.40 -5.34
N ALA A 116 16.00 -26.06 -4.18
CA ALA A 116 15.24 -25.71 -2.98
C ALA A 116 15.46 -24.24 -2.60
N ALA A 117 14.37 -23.54 -2.25
CA ALA A 117 14.46 -22.15 -1.82
C ALA A 117 15.03 -22.02 -0.40
N ASP A 118 14.87 -23.05 0.43
CA ASP A 118 15.39 -23.13 1.79
C ASP A 118 16.59 -24.09 1.89
N GLU A 119 17.53 -23.75 2.77
CA GLU A 119 18.77 -24.54 2.95
C GLU A 119 18.53 -26.01 3.34
N ASP A 120 17.42 -26.28 4.04
CA ASP A 120 17.08 -27.61 4.54
C ASP A 120 16.07 -28.38 3.65
N ASP A 121 15.61 -27.80 2.54
CA ASP A 121 14.54 -28.34 1.68
C ASP A 121 13.29 -28.81 2.47
N ALA A 122 13.05 -28.17 3.62
CA ALA A 122 11.92 -28.47 4.48
C ALA A 122 10.69 -27.67 4.04
N PRO A 123 9.50 -28.30 3.96
CA PRO A 123 8.30 -27.53 3.67
C PRO A 123 7.95 -26.59 4.83
N GLU A 124 7.54 -25.38 4.50
CA GLU A 124 7.06 -24.40 5.48
C GLU A 124 5.60 -24.63 5.83
N GLU A 125 5.24 -24.39 7.10
CA GLU A 125 3.89 -24.50 7.60
C GLU A 125 3.15 -23.18 7.46
N HIS A 126 1.98 -23.23 6.82
CA HIS A 126 1.09 -22.09 6.60
C HIS A 126 -0.34 -22.41 7.07
N PHE A 127 -1.11 -21.34 7.30
CA PHE A 127 -2.48 -21.44 7.81
C PHE A 127 -3.47 -20.77 6.88
N LEU A 128 -4.39 -21.55 6.30
CA LEU A 128 -5.49 -21.06 5.48
C LEU A 128 -6.76 -20.97 6.32
N LEU A 129 -7.23 -19.76 6.60
CA LEU A 129 -8.56 -19.55 7.18
C LEU A 129 -9.61 -19.64 6.07
N MET A 130 -10.57 -20.52 6.24
CA MET A 130 -11.73 -20.66 5.37
C MET A 130 -12.99 -20.15 6.06
N GLU A 131 -13.83 -19.44 5.31
CA GLU A 131 -15.15 -18.98 5.74
C GLU A 131 -16.22 -19.52 4.79
N ARG A 132 -17.35 -19.93 5.35
CA ARG A 132 -18.48 -20.46 4.61
C ARG A 132 -19.47 -19.37 4.23
N VAL A 133 -19.45 -18.95 2.98
CA VAL A 133 -20.32 -17.90 2.42
C VAL A 133 -21.34 -18.54 1.49
N ASN A 134 -22.62 -18.38 1.76
CA ASN A 134 -23.72 -18.97 0.94
C ASN A 134 -23.55 -20.47 0.69
N GLY A 135 -23.04 -21.21 1.68
CA GLY A 135 -22.83 -22.66 1.61
C GLY A 135 -21.54 -23.12 0.93
N THR A 136 -20.71 -22.19 0.44
CA THR A 136 -19.42 -22.46 -0.18
C THR A 136 -18.28 -22.01 0.73
N TRP A 137 -17.28 -22.84 0.93
CA TRP A 137 -16.08 -22.51 1.67
C TRP A 137 -15.11 -21.71 0.78
N LEU A 138 -14.74 -20.52 1.21
CA LEU A 138 -13.86 -19.58 0.52
C LEU A 138 -12.65 -19.27 1.40
N MET A 139 -11.55 -18.87 0.80
CA MET A 139 -10.38 -18.33 1.49
C MET A 139 -10.73 -16.98 2.13
N ALA A 140 -10.61 -16.87 3.44
CA ALA A 140 -10.90 -15.66 4.21
C ALA A 140 -9.63 -14.95 4.71
N ASP A 141 -8.54 -15.70 4.89
CA ASP A 141 -7.22 -15.20 5.24
C ASP A 141 -6.16 -16.28 4.99
N PHE A 142 -4.90 -15.87 4.92
CA PHE A 142 -3.75 -16.75 4.82
C PHE A 142 -2.64 -16.17 5.72
N ASP A 143 -2.19 -16.93 6.73
CA ASP A 143 -1.14 -16.52 7.68
C ASP A 143 -1.35 -15.13 8.31
N THR A 144 -2.60 -14.76 8.63
CA THR A 144 -2.93 -13.42 9.14
C THR A 144 -2.61 -12.25 8.18
N ARG A 145 -2.38 -12.52 6.88
CA ARG A 145 -2.01 -11.51 5.87
C ARG A 145 -3.05 -10.41 5.72
N LYS A 146 -4.34 -10.75 5.88
CA LYS A 146 -5.41 -9.75 5.86
C LYS A 146 -5.20 -8.65 6.90
N ALA A 147 -4.82 -9.01 8.12
CA ALA A 147 -4.55 -8.04 9.19
C ALA A 147 -3.30 -7.19 8.87
N ASP A 148 -2.26 -7.79 8.30
CA ASP A 148 -1.05 -7.10 7.87
C ASP A 148 -1.34 -6.11 6.73
N CYS A 149 -2.10 -6.54 5.72
CA CYS A 149 -2.55 -5.67 4.63
C CYS A 149 -3.39 -4.49 5.14
N ILE A 150 -4.35 -4.73 6.03
CA ILE A 150 -5.16 -3.66 6.63
C ILE A 150 -4.28 -2.65 7.35
N ARG A 151 -3.29 -3.12 8.12
CA ARG A 151 -2.35 -2.25 8.84
C ARG A 151 -1.50 -1.43 7.86
N TYR A 152 -0.99 -2.07 6.81
CA TYR A 152 -0.21 -1.42 5.77
C TYR A 152 -1.03 -0.34 5.04
N ILE A 153 -2.25 -0.66 4.61
CA ILE A 153 -3.18 0.29 3.98
C ILE A 153 -3.46 1.49 4.90
N ALA A 154 -3.68 1.22 6.20
CA ALA A 154 -3.96 2.28 7.18
C ALA A 154 -2.75 3.22 7.35
N ASN A 155 -1.54 2.67 7.43
CA ASN A 155 -0.30 3.46 7.53
C ASN A 155 -0.06 4.28 6.27
N ASN A 156 -0.25 3.69 5.09
CA ASN A 156 -0.12 4.37 3.80
C ASN A 156 -1.10 5.55 3.67
N ARG A 157 -2.36 5.34 4.05
CA ARG A 157 -3.37 6.42 4.07
C ARG A 157 -3.03 7.53 5.04
N LYS A 158 -2.46 7.22 6.20
CA LYS A 158 -2.00 8.23 7.18
C LYS A 158 -0.85 9.04 6.61
N GLU A 159 0.12 8.39 5.99
CA GLU A 159 1.25 9.05 5.34
C GLU A 159 0.79 9.93 4.18
N GLN A 160 -0.07 9.42 3.30
CA GLN A 160 -0.63 10.20 2.19
C GLN A 160 -1.42 11.42 2.68
N ALA A 161 -2.23 11.27 3.74
CA ALA A 161 -2.96 12.39 4.33
C ALA A 161 -2.00 13.47 4.87
N LEU A 162 -0.87 13.08 5.47
CA LEU A 162 0.15 14.00 5.93
C LEU A 162 0.82 14.73 4.75
N ARG A 163 1.21 14.01 3.70
CA ARG A 163 1.76 14.59 2.46
C ARG A 163 0.79 15.59 1.81
N ASP A 164 -0.50 15.24 1.75
CA ASP A 164 -1.54 16.11 1.21
C ASP A 164 -1.73 17.39 2.07
N ALA A 165 -1.65 17.28 3.39
CA ALA A 165 -1.75 18.43 4.29
C ALA A 165 -0.54 19.37 4.14
N ILE A 166 0.67 18.83 4.05
CA ILE A 166 1.90 19.60 3.79
C ILE A 166 1.82 20.28 2.43
N SER A 167 1.43 19.55 1.39
CA SER A 167 1.26 20.09 0.03
C SER A 167 0.23 21.22 0.02
N THR A 168 -0.90 21.04 0.68
CA THR A 168 -1.95 22.06 0.81
C THR A 168 -1.42 23.33 1.49
N TYR A 169 -0.65 23.19 2.57
CA TYR A 169 -0.03 24.32 3.25
C TYR A 169 0.96 25.06 2.33
N LEU A 170 1.84 24.33 1.65
CA LEU A 170 2.83 24.90 0.74
C LEU A 170 2.16 25.66 -0.43
N VAL A 171 1.11 25.09 -1.02
CA VAL A 171 0.35 25.72 -2.11
C VAL A 171 -0.33 27.00 -1.62
N ASN A 172 -0.96 26.99 -0.46
CA ASN A 172 -1.78 28.09 0.02
C ASN A 172 -1.00 29.20 0.73
N GLU A 173 0.04 28.83 1.48
CA GLU A 173 0.78 29.80 2.31
C GLU A 173 2.10 30.24 1.66
N ILE A 174 2.78 29.36 0.91
CA ILE A 174 4.07 29.64 0.29
C ILE A 174 3.92 29.99 -1.17
N GLY A 175 3.10 29.24 -1.92
CA GLY A 175 2.87 29.44 -3.34
C GLY A 175 2.56 30.89 -3.76
N PRO A 176 1.72 31.65 -3.01
CA PRO A 176 1.40 33.03 -3.35
C PRO A 176 2.56 34.01 -3.33
N HIS A 177 3.69 33.66 -2.73
CA HIS A 177 4.89 34.49 -2.70
C HIS A 177 5.69 34.46 -4.01
N TYR A 178 5.32 33.61 -4.95
CA TYR A 178 5.96 33.41 -6.26
C TYR A 178 5.12 33.96 -7.40
N LEU A 179 5.75 34.16 -8.55
CA LEU A 179 5.03 34.44 -9.79
C LEU A 179 4.18 33.21 -10.15
N GLN A 180 2.87 33.37 -10.18
CA GLN A 180 1.94 32.28 -10.35
C GLN A 180 1.90 31.80 -11.82
N GLY A 181 1.82 30.50 -12.00
CA GLY A 181 1.49 29.81 -13.24
C GLY A 181 0.09 29.18 -13.17
N GLU A 182 -0.17 28.23 -14.05
CA GLU A 182 -1.45 27.48 -14.08
C GLU A 182 -1.55 26.45 -12.95
N LEU A 183 -0.43 25.83 -12.58
CA LEU A 183 -0.35 24.75 -11.58
C LEU A 183 0.74 25.05 -10.58
N CYS A 184 0.40 24.94 -9.29
CA CYS A 184 1.36 24.98 -8.19
C CYS A 184 1.58 23.55 -7.68
N ILE A 185 2.76 23.01 -7.90
CA ILE A 185 3.08 21.62 -7.53
C ILE A 185 4.27 21.66 -6.57
N PRO A 186 4.06 21.32 -5.29
CA PRO A 186 5.13 21.20 -4.32
C PRO A 186 5.90 19.89 -4.51
N VAL A 187 7.17 19.88 -4.06
CA VAL A 187 8.01 18.70 -3.96
C VAL A 187 8.42 18.52 -2.50
N LEU A 188 8.13 17.36 -1.94
CA LEU A 188 8.32 17.05 -0.54
C LEU A 188 9.51 16.09 -0.37
N MET A 189 10.58 16.55 0.25
CA MET A 189 11.69 15.70 0.68
C MET A 189 11.69 15.65 2.21
N MET A 190 10.98 14.67 2.77
CA MET A 190 10.87 14.51 4.22
C MET A 190 12.18 13.92 4.76
N VAL A 191 12.72 14.53 5.82
CA VAL A 191 13.98 14.13 6.47
C VAL A 191 13.71 13.29 7.71
N TYR A 192 12.75 13.73 8.52
CA TYR A 192 12.35 13.07 9.76
C TYR A 192 10.96 13.54 10.18
N GLU A 193 10.22 12.68 10.87
CA GLU A 193 8.91 13.01 11.41
C GLU A 193 8.68 12.43 12.81
N THR A 194 7.81 13.11 13.55
CA THR A 194 7.21 12.65 14.81
C THR A 194 5.69 12.79 14.71
N ASP A 195 4.96 12.47 15.77
CA ASP A 195 3.51 12.65 15.81
C ASP A 195 3.02 14.10 15.56
N SER A 196 3.88 15.10 15.74
CA SER A 196 3.48 16.50 15.66
C SER A 196 4.44 17.42 14.90
N LEU A 197 5.59 16.92 14.48
CA LEU A 197 6.61 17.70 13.79
C LEU A 197 7.11 16.94 12.56
N VAL A 198 7.32 17.68 11.45
CA VAL A 198 7.88 17.15 10.22
C VAL A 198 9.03 18.06 9.77
N TRP A 199 10.22 17.49 9.69
CA TRP A 199 11.39 18.14 9.14
C TRP A 199 11.58 17.74 7.68
N GLY A 200 11.80 18.73 6.84
CA GLY A 200 11.95 18.45 5.42
C GLY A 200 12.63 19.55 4.62
N ASP A 201 12.97 19.18 3.41
CA ASP A 201 13.43 20.07 2.35
C ASP A 201 12.29 20.18 1.34
N PHE A 202 11.48 21.23 1.46
CA PHE A 202 10.27 21.42 0.69
C PHE A 202 10.53 22.41 -0.44
N TRP A 203 9.98 22.12 -1.62
CA TRP A 203 10.07 22.98 -2.77
C TRP A 203 8.69 23.34 -3.28
N VAL A 204 8.50 24.55 -3.78
CA VAL A 204 7.27 24.99 -4.40
C VAL A 204 7.59 25.44 -5.82
N PHE A 205 6.91 24.86 -6.81
CA PHE A 205 7.07 25.22 -8.21
C PHE A 205 5.73 25.60 -8.83
N TRP A 206 5.72 26.69 -9.58
CA TRP A 206 4.65 27.06 -10.46
C TRP A 206 4.98 26.65 -11.90
N TYR A 207 4.01 26.05 -12.57
CA TYR A 207 4.13 25.59 -13.94
C TYR A 207 3.04 26.14 -14.82
N ASN A 208 3.35 26.35 -16.13
CA ASN A 208 2.40 26.50 -17.21
C ASN A 208 2.42 25.24 -18.08
N ARG A 209 1.27 24.83 -18.57
CA ARG A 209 1.16 23.73 -19.54
C ARG A 209 1.47 24.24 -20.96
N SER A 210 2.31 23.52 -21.68
CA SER A 210 2.66 23.81 -23.06
C SER A 210 2.71 22.49 -23.86
N GLY A 211 1.59 22.10 -24.46
CA GLY A 211 1.43 20.78 -25.04
C GLY A 211 1.49 19.71 -23.95
N ASP A 212 2.41 18.76 -24.09
CA ASP A 212 2.68 17.68 -23.14
C ASP A 212 3.82 18.00 -22.14
N THR A 213 4.14 19.28 -21.95
CA THR A 213 5.27 19.73 -21.12
C THR A 213 4.80 20.70 -20.04
N LEU A 214 5.20 20.48 -18.79
CA LEU A 214 5.13 21.44 -17.69
C LEU A 214 6.34 22.38 -17.77
N LYS A 215 6.12 23.65 -18.08
CA LYS A 215 7.18 24.67 -18.10
C LYS A 215 7.21 25.42 -16.77
N THR A 216 8.33 25.35 -16.07
CA THR A 216 8.52 26.07 -14.81
C THR A 216 8.44 27.58 -15.03
N VAL A 217 7.59 28.23 -14.24
CA VAL A 217 7.41 29.68 -14.24
C VAL A 217 8.27 30.32 -13.14
N SER A 218 8.16 29.79 -11.94
CA SER A 218 8.90 30.25 -10.76
C SER A 218 8.86 29.18 -9.68
N GLY A 219 9.65 29.34 -8.64
CA GLY A 219 9.67 28.44 -7.50
C GLY A 219 10.87 28.65 -6.61
N GLY A 220 10.93 27.92 -5.52
CA GLY A 220 12.04 27.98 -4.59
C GLY A 220 11.99 26.92 -3.51
N ASN A 221 13.08 26.86 -2.78
CA ASN A 221 13.30 25.95 -1.66
C ASN A 221 12.84 26.55 -0.35
N HIS A 222 12.28 25.72 0.50
CA HIS A 222 11.79 26.06 1.84
C HIS A 222 12.12 24.91 2.81
N SER A 223 13.36 24.86 3.28
CA SER A 223 13.77 23.84 4.24
C SER A 223 13.36 24.25 5.65
N GLY A 224 12.97 23.31 6.50
CA GLY A 224 12.61 23.62 7.88
C GLY A 224 11.80 22.53 8.59
N CYS A 225 11.10 22.97 9.64
CA CYS A 225 10.27 22.11 10.49
C CYS A 225 8.83 22.63 10.50
N MET A 226 7.89 21.78 10.10
CA MET A 226 6.46 22.03 10.17
C MET A 226 5.86 21.46 11.46
N THR A 227 4.95 22.20 12.08
CA THR A 227 4.11 21.70 13.18
C THR A 227 2.80 21.19 12.62
N VAL A 228 2.46 19.95 12.96
CA VAL A 228 1.25 19.27 12.51
C VAL A 228 0.34 18.99 13.69
N MET A 229 -0.94 19.30 13.56
CA MET A 229 -1.99 18.95 14.49
C MET A 229 -2.99 18.02 13.81
N TYR A 230 -3.50 17.04 14.57
CA TYR A 230 -4.50 16.10 14.05
C TYR A 230 -5.90 16.45 14.58
N GLN A 231 -6.87 16.58 13.69
CA GLN A 231 -8.30 16.65 14.00
C GLN A 231 -8.94 15.30 13.63
N GLY A 232 -8.97 14.37 14.58
CA GLY A 232 -9.26 12.98 14.30
C GLY A 232 -8.13 12.35 13.45
N ALA A 233 -8.45 11.81 12.29
CA ALA A 233 -7.47 11.25 11.35
C ALA A 233 -6.92 12.29 10.34
N GLN A 234 -7.39 13.55 10.38
CA GLN A 234 -7.00 14.58 9.42
C GLN A 234 -5.84 15.43 9.98
N PRO A 235 -4.65 15.39 9.36
CA PRO A 235 -3.53 16.26 9.71
C PRO A 235 -3.76 17.68 9.15
N LEU A 236 -3.26 18.67 9.90
CA LEU A 236 -3.26 20.07 9.51
C LEU A 236 -1.90 20.69 9.91
N VAL A 237 -1.21 21.30 8.96
CA VAL A 237 -0.01 22.09 9.25
C VAL A 237 -0.43 23.42 9.85
N THR A 238 0.06 23.73 11.05
CA THR A 238 -0.31 24.93 11.82
C THR A 238 0.79 25.96 11.92
N ALA A 239 2.04 25.55 11.70
CA ALA A 239 3.20 26.43 11.68
C ALA A 239 4.32 25.85 10.83
N PHE A 240 5.20 26.71 10.32
CA PHE A 240 6.38 26.32 9.59
C PHE A 240 7.56 27.21 9.99
N GLU A 241 8.54 26.64 10.67
CA GLU A 241 9.81 27.29 10.96
C GLU A 241 10.80 27.00 9.85
N GLN A 242 11.14 28.01 9.05
CA GLN A 242 12.03 27.89 7.90
C GLN A 242 13.48 28.24 8.25
N THR A 243 14.43 27.66 7.52
CA THR A 243 15.82 28.10 7.53
C THR A 243 15.92 29.53 7.00
N LEU A 244 16.91 30.25 7.48
CA LEU A 244 17.17 31.61 7.03
C LEU A 244 18.04 31.60 5.77
N ASP A 245 17.97 32.67 4.98
CA ASP A 245 18.76 32.80 3.76
C ASP A 245 20.19 33.32 4.01
N GLY A 246 21.05 33.14 3.04
CA GLY A 246 22.42 33.67 3.01
C GLY A 246 23.31 33.10 4.10
N ALA A 247 24.15 33.95 4.74
CA ALA A 247 25.10 33.50 5.75
C ALA A 247 24.45 32.91 7.01
N ALA A 248 23.17 33.14 7.24
CA ALA A 248 22.40 32.60 8.36
C ALA A 248 21.79 31.25 8.07
N ASN A 249 21.87 30.75 6.81
CA ASN A 249 21.25 29.48 6.42
C ASN A 249 21.79 28.28 7.22
N GLU A 250 23.10 28.03 7.16
CA GLU A 250 23.70 26.88 7.82
C GLU A 250 23.51 26.91 9.35
N PRO A 251 23.73 28.03 10.07
CA PRO A 251 23.43 28.08 11.50
C PRO A 251 21.97 27.82 11.85
N SER A 252 21.03 28.33 11.05
CA SER A 252 19.61 28.12 11.29
C SER A 252 19.21 26.68 10.96
N ALA A 253 19.73 26.08 9.88
CA ALA A 253 19.50 24.71 9.52
C ALA A 253 20.02 23.75 10.62
N LYS A 254 21.24 23.95 11.11
CA LYS A 254 21.77 23.15 12.22
C LYS A 254 20.89 23.23 13.48
N ARG A 255 20.37 24.41 13.80
CA ARG A 255 19.47 24.59 14.92
C ARG A 255 18.11 23.89 14.71
N ILE A 256 17.51 24.01 13.52
CA ILE A 256 16.18 23.46 13.21
C ILE A 256 16.24 21.94 13.08
N PHE A 257 17.21 21.40 12.36
CA PHE A 257 17.33 19.97 12.09
C PHE A 257 18.02 19.18 13.22
N GLY A 258 18.82 19.84 14.07
CA GLY A 258 19.51 19.18 15.20
C GLY A 258 20.30 17.95 14.77
N ASP A 259 20.01 16.81 15.38
CA ASP A 259 20.67 15.52 15.09
C ASP A 259 20.41 15.00 13.66
N HIS A 260 19.41 15.53 12.97
CA HIS A 260 19.05 15.17 11.59
C HIS A 260 19.70 16.09 10.54
N TYR A 261 20.54 17.02 10.96
CA TYR A 261 21.17 18.00 10.05
C TYR A 261 21.98 17.34 8.93
N ASP A 262 22.75 16.30 9.24
CA ASP A 262 23.58 15.63 8.24
C ASP A 262 22.75 14.92 7.16
N VAL A 263 21.61 14.33 7.54
CA VAL A 263 20.65 13.72 6.60
C VAL A 263 20.08 14.79 5.69
N TYR A 264 19.57 15.88 6.28
CA TYR A 264 19.07 17.03 5.52
C TYR A 264 20.14 17.57 4.57
N HIS A 265 21.36 17.83 5.06
CA HIS A 265 22.43 18.43 4.28
C HIS A 265 22.83 17.54 3.09
N ASN A 266 22.92 16.23 3.27
CA ASN A 266 23.20 15.28 2.20
C ASN A 266 22.10 15.25 1.14
N MET A 267 20.84 15.29 1.53
CA MET A 267 19.70 15.35 0.61
C MET A 267 19.65 16.69 -0.13
N HIS A 268 19.76 17.79 0.60
CA HIS A 268 19.69 19.14 0.06
C HIS A 268 20.82 19.45 -0.93
N SER A 269 22.05 19.00 -0.64
CA SER A 269 23.21 19.27 -1.50
C SER A 269 23.30 18.33 -2.71
N ASN A 270 22.55 17.25 -2.75
CA ASN A 270 22.60 16.27 -3.83
C ASN A 270 21.56 16.58 -4.91
N GLU A 271 22.01 17.23 -6.00
CA GLU A 271 21.16 17.64 -7.13
C GLU A 271 20.46 16.43 -7.78
N SER A 272 21.16 15.31 -7.98
CA SER A 272 20.56 14.12 -8.62
C SER A 272 19.43 13.51 -7.79
N VAL A 273 19.55 13.52 -6.46
CA VAL A 273 18.47 13.08 -5.57
C VAL A 273 17.28 14.02 -5.65
N ARG A 274 17.51 15.35 -5.60
CA ARG A 274 16.42 16.32 -5.69
C ARG A 274 15.65 16.21 -7.00
N GLU A 275 16.37 16.08 -8.12
CA GLU A 275 15.75 15.94 -9.45
C GLU A 275 15.00 14.61 -9.60
N ALA A 276 15.51 13.52 -9.04
CA ALA A 276 14.82 12.23 -9.05
C ALA A 276 13.50 12.32 -8.26
N VAL A 277 13.52 12.89 -7.04
CA VAL A 277 12.31 13.09 -6.21
C VAL A 277 11.33 14.04 -6.90
N ARG A 278 11.80 15.12 -7.50
CA ARG A 278 10.94 16.05 -8.25
C ARG A 278 10.26 15.36 -9.41
N ARG A 279 10.99 14.61 -10.22
CA ARG A 279 10.46 13.87 -11.38
C ARG A 279 9.40 12.88 -10.92
N GLU A 280 9.66 12.12 -9.88
CA GLU A 280 8.71 11.15 -9.33
C GLU A 280 7.42 11.82 -8.88
N GLN A 281 7.49 12.87 -8.06
CA GLN A 281 6.29 13.54 -7.56
C GLN A 281 5.53 14.30 -8.66
N LEU A 282 6.20 14.78 -9.70
CA LEU A 282 5.53 15.32 -10.89
C LEU A 282 4.79 14.20 -11.64
N ARG A 283 5.39 13.01 -11.78
CA ARG A 283 4.76 11.84 -12.40
C ARG A 283 3.50 11.43 -11.64
N GLU A 284 3.60 11.31 -10.31
CA GLU A 284 2.45 11.02 -9.43
C GLU A 284 1.34 12.08 -9.57
N TYR A 285 1.71 13.36 -9.59
CA TYR A 285 0.76 14.46 -9.76
C TYR A 285 0.03 14.35 -11.10
N VAL A 286 0.77 14.19 -12.20
CA VAL A 286 0.24 14.05 -13.56
C VAL A 286 -0.75 12.89 -13.65
N ARG A 287 -0.41 11.75 -13.04
CA ARG A 287 -1.24 10.56 -12.99
C ARG A 287 -2.49 10.76 -12.13
N ARG A 288 -2.32 11.30 -10.92
CA ARG A 288 -3.43 11.56 -9.98
C ARG A 288 -4.52 12.45 -10.57
N TYR A 289 -4.14 13.40 -11.42
CA TYR A 289 -5.06 14.36 -12.06
C TYR A 289 -5.36 14.07 -13.52
N ASP A 290 -4.97 12.89 -14.01
CA ASP A 290 -5.14 12.46 -15.42
C ASP A 290 -4.68 13.51 -16.45
N LEU A 291 -3.52 14.09 -16.21
CA LEU A 291 -2.97 15.11 -17.09
C LEU A 291 -2.17 14.44 -18.23
N GLN A 292 -2.35 14.92 -19.47
CA GLN A 292 -1.63 14.41 -20.64
C GLN A 292 -0.25 15.09 -20.75
N ILE A 293 0.58 14.93 -19.72
CA ILE A 293 1.91 15.53 -19.59
C ILE A 293 2.94 14.39 -19.57
N ARG A 294 4.02 14.57 -20.34
CA ARG A 294 5.14 13.62 -20.45
C ARG A 294 6.49 14.21 -20.06
N TYR A 295 6.59 15.55 -20.00
CA TYR A 295 7.84 16.25 -19.75
C TYR A 295 7.65 17.38 -18.75
N TYR A 296 8.75 17.78 -18.08
CA TYR A 296 8.86 19.08 -17.46
C TYR A 296 10.10 19.82 -17.99
N GLN A 297 10.13 21.15 -17.90
CA GLN A 297 11.20 21.96 -18.42
C GLN A 297 11.43 23.20 -17.57
N ASP A 298 12.64 23.37 -17.07
CA ASP A 298 13.09 24.61 -16.47
C ASP A 298 13.56 25.60 -17.54
N PHE A 299 13.49 26.90 -17.21
CA PHE A 299 13.87 27.96 -18.16
C PHE A 299 15.34 27.82 -18.56
N GLY A 300 15.57 27.75 -19.88
CA GLY A 300 16.92 27.64 -20.48
C GLY A 300 17.51 26.22 -20.47
N TRP A 301 16.79 25.22 -19.97
CA TRP A 301 17.24 23.82 -19.93
C TRP A 301 16.44 22.93 -20.90
N PRO A 302 16.99 21.79 -21.33
CA PRO A 302 16.24 20.79 -22.07
C PRO A 302 15.05 20.26 -21.26
N ALA A 303 14.02 19.81 -21.98
CA ALA A 303 12.91 19.09 -21.32
C ALA A 303 13.37 17.74 -20.79
N VAL A 304 12.89 17.37 -19.60
CA VAL A 304 13.15 16.11 -18.89
C VAL A 304 11.91 15.24 -18.98
N ALA A 305 12.06 13.98 -19.38
CA ALA A 305 10.96 13.02 -19.41
C ALA A 305 10.53 12.65 -17.98
N LEU A 306 9.21 12.51 -17.77
CA LEU A 306 8.65 12.01 -16.52
C LEU A 306 8.70 10.49 -16.43
N GLU A 307 8.56 9.82 -17.58
CA GLU A 307 8.72 8.36 -17.71
C GLU A 307 10.03 8.06 -18.45
N ASP A 308 10.67 6.96 -18.11
CA ASP A 308 11.92 6.49 -18.75
C ASP A 308 11.66 5.85 -20.11
#